data_0f21ad5900d46e7af4694098a2c81c8b
#
_entry.id   0f21ad5900d46e7af4694098a2c81c8b
#
_cell.length_a   1.000
_cell.length_b   1.000
_cell.length_c   1.000
_cell.angle_alpha   90.00
_cell.angle_beta   90.00
_cell.angle_gamma   90.00
#
_symmetry.space_group_name_H-M   'P 1'
#
loop_
_entity.id
_entity.type
_entity.pdbx_description
1 polymer ?
#
loop_
_entity_poly.entity_id
_entity_poly.type
_entity_poly.pdbx_seq_one_letter_code
_entity_poly.pdbx_strand_id
1 'polypeptide(L)'
;MENVQTNSIKAWILAARPKTLAAAATPVLIGCALAVADGAFQWIPAILCFLFAFSMQIDANFINDYYDYLKGSDREDRLGPERACAQGWITLPAMKKGMIITTLLSCFWGLLLLRYCGVEMIPVGLLCVLFAFLYTAGPYPLAYHGWGDVLVIAFFGFVPVGCTYYTMAHDWTWNVTIGCAACGLVSDMLLMLNNYRDREQDKISGKRTLVVRFGEKAGRYAYLVLGILAVGLCSFYAFNDFLMASLLPVLFLLLHFTTWREMVRIHKGKQLNIVLGKTARNIVVFGLLLSLGLIL
;
A
#
# COMPACT_ATOMS: atom_id res chain seq x y z
N MET A 1 -5.08 -27.87 7.75
CA MET A 1 -4.23 -27.04 6.87
C MET A 1 -4.35 -27.60 5.47
N GLU A 2 -4.72 -26.78 4.49
CA GLU A 2 -4.68 -27.25 3.10
C GLU A 2 -3.23 -27.56 2.70
N ASN A 3 -3.02 -28.76 2.17
CA ASN A 3 -1.68 -29.20 1.76
C ASN A 3 -1.27 -28.43 0.48
N VAL A 4 -0.45 -27.37 0.64
CA VAL A 4 0.06 -26.58 -0.48
C VAL A 4 1.35 -27.22 -0.97
N GLN A 5 1.32 -27.75 -2.20
CA GLN A 5 2.50 -28.34 -2.82
C GLN A 5 3.58 -27.27 -3.05
N THR A 6 4.82 -27.59 -2.68
CA THR A 6 5.97 -26.68 -2.80
C THR A 6 6.19 -26.24 -4.26
N ASN A 7 6.43 -24.94 -4.45
CA ASN A 7 6.63 -24.26 -5.73
C ASN A 7 5.45 -24.39 -6.72
N SER A 8 4.26 -24.79 -6.26
CA SER A 8 3.06 -24.86 -7.10
C SER A 8 2.54 -23.47 -7.48
N ILE A 9 1.69 -23.40 -8.51
CA ILE A 9 0.99 -22.15 -8.89
C ILE A 9 0.20 -21.60 -7.71
N LYS A 10 -0.46 -22.45 -6.91
CA LYS A 10 -1.19 -22.05 -5.71
C LYS A 10 -0.26 -21.37 -4.69
N ALA A 11 0.95 -21.94 -4.48
CA ALA A 11 1.96 -21.33 -3.58
C ALA A 11 2.37 -19.92 -4.04
N TRP A 12 2.59 -19.73 -5.35
CA TRP A 12 2.95 -18.43 -5.92
C TRP A 12 1.82 -17.39 -5.83
N ILE A 13 0.57 -17.81 -6.06
CA ILE A 13 -0.60 -16.93 -5.87
C ILE A 13 -0.71 -16.48 -4.40
N LEU A 14 -0.52 -17.41 -3.46
CA LEU A 14 -0.55 -17.07 -2.02
C LEU A 14 0.59 -16.11 -1.64
N ALA A 15 1.80 -16.30 -2.18
CA ALA A 15 2.95 -15.42 -1.96
C ALA A 15 2.73 -14.03 -2.57
N ALA A 16 2.11 -13.93 -3.74
CA ALA A 16 1.75 -12.66 -4.39
C ALA A 16 0.71 -11.85 -3.62
N ARG A 17 -0.05 -12.50 -2.70
CA ARG A 17 -1.07 -11.85 -1.85
C ARG A 17 -2.09 -11.02 -2.62
N PRO A 18 -3.00 -11.63 -3.38
CA PRO A 18 -3.97 -10.90 -4.22
C PRO A 18 -4.77 -9.81 -3.49
N LYS A 19 -5.02 -10.01 -2.18
CA LYS A 19 -5.73 -9.01 -1.35
C LYS A 19 -4.99 -7.68 -1.24
N THR A 20 -3.66 -7.67 -1.36
CA THR A 20 -2.86 -6.43 -1.32
C THR A 20 -2.83 -5.72 -2.68
N LEU A 21 -3.13 -6.41 -3.78
CA LEU A 21 -3.19 -5.80 -5.11
C LEU A 21 -4.34 -4.78 -5.21
N ALA A 22 -5.44 -5.02 -4.51
CA ALA A 22 -6.54 -4.05 -4.44
C ALA A 22 -6.09 -2.71 -3.82
N ALA A 23 -5.21 -2.75 -2.81
CA ALA A 23 -4.62 -1.56 -2.22
C ALA A 23 -3.65 -0.86 -3.20
N ALA A 24 -2.92 -1.61 -4.03
CA ALA A 24 -2.05 -1.03 -5.06
C ALA A 24 -2.82 -0.43 -6.24
N ALA A 25 -4.03 -0.95 -6.55
CA ALA A 25 -4.90 -0.41 -7.60
C ALA A 25 -5.52 0.95 -7.22
N THR A 26 -5.86 1.13 -5.94
CA THR A 26 -6.58 2.31 -5.46
C THR A 26 -5.89 3.65 -5.80
N PRO A 27 -4.57 3.84 -5.54
CA PRO A 27 -3.92 5.09 -5.86
C PRO A 27 -3.84 5.35 -7.38
N VAL A 28 -3.63 4.31 -8.20
CA VAL A 28 -3.63 4.45 -9.66
C VAL A 28 -5.02 4.88 -10.15
N LEU A 29 -6.08 4.31 -9.57
CA LEU A 29 -7.46 4.70 -9.89
C LEU A 29 -7.71 6.20 -9.59
N ILE A 30 -7.26 6.69 -8.43
CA ILE A 30 -7.40 8.11 -8.06
C ILE A 30 -6.59 9.00 -9.05
N GLY A 31 -5.35 8.61 -9.39
CA GLY A 31 -4.55 9.34 -10.38
C GLY A 31 -5.21 9.39 -11.77
N CYS A 32 -5.84 8.29 -12.20
CA CYS A 32 -6.64 8.24 -13.43
C CYS A 32 -7.86 9.16 -13.34
N ALA A 33 -8.58 9.17 -12.21
CA ALA A 33 -9.76 10.02 -12.03
C ALA A 33 -9.40 11.51 -12.07
N LEU A 34 -8.29 11.91 -11.46
CA LEU A 34 -7.74 13.27 -11.58
C LEU A 34 -7.43 13.62 -13.03
N ALA A 35 -6.82 12.70 -13.78
CA ALA A 35 -6.54 12.93 -15.21
C ALA A 35 -7.82 13.01 -16.06
N VAL A 36 -8.88 12.27 -15.71
CA VAL A 36 -10.21 12.42 -16.36
C VAL A 36 -10.81 13.78 -16.06
N ALA A 37 -10.75 14.23 -14.79
CA ALA A 37 -11.27 15.52 -14.36
C ALA A 37 -10.63 16.69 -15.12
N ASP A 38 -9.33 16.60 -15.42
CA ASP A 38 -8.58 17.62 -16.16
C ASP A 38 -8.56 17.37 -17.70
N GLY A 39 -9.35 16.39 -18.19
CA GLY A 39 -9.42 16.10 -19.64
C GLY A 39 -8.16 15.49 -20.24
N ALA A 40 -7.22 15.03 -19.42
CA ALA A 40 -5.91 14.51 -19.85
C ALA A 40 -5.82 12.97 -19.91
N PHE A 41 -6.89 12.26 -19.60
CA PHE A 41 -6.89 10.80 -19.45
C PHE A 41 -6.50 10.08 -20.74
N GLN A 42 -5.61 9.09 -20.62
CA GLN A 42 -5.15 8.23 -21.71
C GLN A 42 -5.15 6.76 -21.27
N TRP A 43 -5.73 5.87 -22.08
CA TRP A 43 -5.87 4.44 -21.75
C TRP A 43 -4.54 3.69 -21.63
N ILE A 44 -3.61 3.90 -22.58
CA ILE A 44 -2.36 3.12 -22.61
C ILE A 44 -1.50 3.42 -21.38
N PRO A 45 -1.16 4.68 -21.04
CA PRO A 45 -0.40 4.96 -19.81
C PRO A 45 -1.15 4.54 -18.55
N ALA A 46 -2.48 4.63 -18.49
CA ALA A 46 -3.25 4.15 -17.35
C ALA A 46 -3.05 2.63 -17.13
N ILE A 47 -3.17 1.82 -18.19
CA ILE A 47 -2.92 0.37 -18.11
C ILE A 47 -1.48 0.07 -17.69
N LEU A 48 -0.49 0.78 -18.23
CA LEU A 48 0.91 0.62 -17.85
C LEU A 48 1.17 0.98 -16.39
N CYS A 49 0.51 2.03 -15.85
CA CYS A 49 0.58 2.37 -14.43
C CYS A 49 0.02 1.25 -13.54
N PHE A 50 -1.11 0.62 -13.90
CA PHE A 50 -1.63 -0.54 -13.18
C PHE A 50 -0.68 -1.73 -13.22
N LEU A 51 -0.10 -2.05 -14.39
CA LEU A 51 0.85 -3.15 -14.55
C LEU A 51 2.11 -2.91 -13.72
N PHE A 52 2.64 -1.68 -13.73
CA PHE A 52 3.77 -1.28 -12.89
C PHE A 52 3.44 -1.42 -11.40
N ALA A 53 2.32 -0.85 -10.94
CA ALA A 53 1.92 -0.89 -9.54
C ALA A 53 1.69 -2.32 -9.04
N PHE A 54 1.04 -3.19 -9.83
CA PHE A 54 0.85 -4.60 -9.48
C PHE A 54 2.15 -5.36 -9.43
N SER A 55 3.05 -5.17 -10.40
CA SER A 55 4.36 -5.81 -10.43
C SER A 55 5.19 -5.41 -9.21
N MET A 56 5.26 -4.12 -8.90
CA MET A 56 5.95 -3.61 -7.71
C MET A 56 5.35 -4.12 -6.41
N GLN A 57 4.02 -4.24 -6.31
CA GLN A 57 3.36 -4.80 -5.12
C GLN A 57 3.69 -6.27 -4.91
N ILE A 58 3.71 -7.07 -5.99
CA ILE A 58 4.09 -8.49 -5.94
C ILE A 58 5.57 -8.60 -5.56
N ASP A 59 6.42 -7.80 -6.18
CA ASP A 59 7.85 -7.77 -5.88
C ASP A 59 8.13 -7.44 -4.42
N ALA A 60 7.51 -6.39 -3.89
CA ALA A 60 7.61 -6.02 -2.47
C ALA A 60 7.13 -7.17 -1.54
N ASN A 61 6.07 -7.91 -1.92
CA ASN A 61 5.62 -9.07 -1.16
C ASN A 61 6.66 -10.20 -1.16
N PHE A 62 7.29 -10.48 -2.29
CA PHE A 62 8.35 -11.51 -2.40
C PHE A 62 9.62 -11.10 -1.67
N ILE A 63 10.04 -9.84 -1.80
CA ILE A 63 11.19 -9.28 -1.08
C ILE A 63 10.97 -9.40 0.44
N ASN A 64 9.80 -8.99 0.94
CA ASN A 64 9.47 -9.08 2.35
C ASN A 64 9.43 -10.53 2.84
N ASP A 65 8.86 -11.46 2.05
CA ASP A 65 8.79 -12.88 2.40
C ASP A 65 10.20 -13.50 2.52
N TYR A 66 11.08 -13.21 1.55
CA TYR A 66 12.44 -13.72 1.51
C TYR A 66 13.31 -13.17 2.65
N TYR A 67 13.34 -11.84 2.82
CA TYR A 67 14.25 -11.22 3.79
C TYR A 67 13.76 -11.35 5.24
N ASP A 68 12.44 -11.32 5.50
CA ASP A 68 11.88 -11.56 6.83
C ASP A 68 12.17 -13.00 7.28
N TYR A 69 12.08 -13.98 6.35
CA TYR A 69 12.47 -15.37 6.63
C TYR A 69 13.95 -15.49 6.98
N LEU A 70 14.85 -14.89 6.18
CA LEU A 70 16.30 -14.91 6.45
C LEU A 70 16.69 -14.27 7.79
N LYS A 71 15.93 -13.26 8.23
CA LYS A 71 16.12 -12.59 9.53
C LYS A 71 15.50 -13.34 10.70
N GLY A 72 14.78 -14.44 10.45
CA GLY A 72 14.07 -15.16 11.49
C GLY A 72 12.90 -14.37 12.11
N SER A 73 12.39 -13.35 11.40
CA SER A 73 11.25 -12.55 11.85
C SER A 73 9.91 -13.26 11.67
N ASP A 74 9.86 -14.24 10.75
CA ASP A 74 8.67 -15.05 10.47
C ASP A 74 8.64 -16.31 11.37
N ARG A 75 8.38 -16.09 12.65
CA ARG A 75 8.33 -17.12 13.68
C ARG A 75 7.01 -17.90 13.63
N GLU A 76 6.96 -19.07 14.29
CA GLU A 76 5.76 -19.92 14.40
C GLU A 76 4.59 -19.21 15.13
N ASP A 77 4.90 -18.31 16.07
CA ASP A 77 3.93 -17.52 16.82
C ASP A 77 3.40 -16.29 16.06
N ARG A 78 3.68 -16.17 14.75
CA ARG A 78 3.24 -15.07 13.89
C ARG A 78 1.71 -14.90 13.93
N LEU A 79 1.26 -13.66 14.17
CA LEU A 79 -0.16 -13.30 14.18
C LEU A 79 -0.70 -12.96 12.78
N GLY A 80 0.16 -12.44 11.91
CA GLY A 80 -0.17 -12.07 10.54
C GLY A 80 -0.42 -13.28 9.61
N PRO A 81 -0.82 -13.03 8.35
CA PRO A 81 -0.98 -14.09 7.36
C PRO A 81 0.29 -14.92 7.19
N GLU A 82 0.10 -16.18 6.86
CA GLU A 82 1.21 -17.11 6.61
C GLU A 82 2.13 -16.61 5.50
N ARG A 83 3.41 -16.92 5.62
CA ARG A 83 4.49 -16.54 4.67
C ARG A 83 4.95 -17.75 3.89
N ALA A 84 5.10 -17.62 2.58
CA ALA A 84 5.39 -18.74 1.69
C ALA A 84 6.74 -19.41 1.99
N CYS A 85 7.79 -18.63 2.30
CA CYS A 85 9.10 -19.16 2.68
C CYS A 85 9.04 -19.86 4.05
N ALA A 86 8.40 -19.24 5.04
CA ALA A 86 8.29 -19.79 6.39
C ALA A 86 7.48 -21.09 6.44
N GLN A 87 6.46 -21.22 5.58
CA GLN A 87 5.64 -22.44 5.47
C GLN A 87 6.25 -23.50 4.54
N GLY A 88 7.40 -23.25 3.92
CA GLY A 88 8.00 -24.15 2.93
C GLY A 88 7.21 -24.28 1.62
N TRP A 89 6.24 -23.38 1.37
CA TRP A 89 5.46 -23.39 0.12
C TRP A 89 6.30 -22.96 -1.08
N ILE A 90 7.30 -22.10 -0.87
CA ILE A 90 8.26 -21.70 -1.90
C ILE A 90 9.66 -21.83 -1.31
N THR A 91 10.55 -22.52 -2.04
CA THR A 91 11.95 -22.65 -1.64
C THR A 91 12.68 -21.31 -1.78
N LEU A 92 13.69 -21.06 -0.94
CA LEU A 92 14.48 -19.82 -1.01
C LEU A 92 15.10 -19.55 -2.40
N PRO A 93 15.70 -20.55 -3.08
CA PRO A 93 16.21 -20.32 -4.44
C PRO A 93 15.10 -19.96 -5.44
N ALA A 94 13.90 -20.56 -5.31
CA ALA A 94 12.76 -20.23 -6.16
C ALA A 94 12.26 -18.82 -5.87
N MET A 95 12.11 -18.42 -4.57
CA MET A 95 11.69 -17.09 -4.19
C MET A 95 12.66 -16.02 -4.69
N LYS A 96 13.99 -16.27 -4.61
CA LYS A 96 15.01 -15.36 -5.16
C LYS A 96 14.85 -15.17 -6.67
N LYS A 97 14.57 -16.25 -7.42
CA LYS A 97 14.27 -16.15 -8.86
C LYS A 97 12.98 -15.37 -9.11
N GLY A 98 11.94 -15.61 -8.31
CA GLY A 98 10.68 -14.88 -8.39
C GLY A 98 10.88 -13.38 -8.20
N MET A 99 11.64 -12.95 -7.18
CA MET A 99 12.00 -11.55 -6.96
C MET A 99 12.71 -10.94 -8.16
N ILE A 100 13.73 -11.61 -8.72
CA ILE A 100 14.45 -11.11 -9.90
C ILE A 100 13.50 -10.92 -11.07
N ILE A 101 12.62 -11.89 -11.32
CA ILE A 101 11.65 -11.82 -12.43
C ILE A 101 10.66 -10.67 -12.21
N THR A 102 10.11 -10.50 -11.00
CA THR A 102 9.15 -9.43 -10.72
C THR A 102 9.80 -8.05 -10.74
N THR A 103 11.04 -7.90 -10.24
CA THR A 103 11.81 -6.66 -10.36
C THR A 103 12.07 -6.30 -11.82
N LEU A 104 12.54 -7.26 -12.65
CA LEU A 104 12.77 -7.03 -14.08
C LEU A 104 11.46 -6.67 -14.81
N LEU A 105 10.35 -7.33 -14.46
CA LEU A 105 9.05 -7.02 -15.04
C LEU A 105 8.58 -5.60 -14.64
N SER A 106 8.80 -5.18 -13.40
CA SER A 106 8.52 -3.82 -12.95
C SER A 106 9.37 -2.80 -13.71
N CYS A 107 10.67 -3.07 -13.87
CA CYS A 107 11.55 -2.23 -14.68
C CYS A 107 11.08 -2.15 -16.14
N PHE A 108 10.64 -3.26 -16.73
CA PHE A 108 10.11 -3.28 -18.09
C PHE A 108 8.88 -2.37 -18.23
N TRP A 109 7.88 -2.47 -17.34
CA TRP A 109 6.72 -1.58 -17.37
C TRP A 109 7.12 -0.11 -17.14
N GLY A 110 8.05 0.13 -16.20
CA GLY A 110 8.60 1.46 -15.95
C GLY A 110 9.27 2.07 -17.17
N LEU A 111 10.07 1.28 -17.93
CA LEU A 111 10.70 1.75 -19.17
C LEU A 111 9.67 2.08 -20.26
N LEU A 112 8.59 1.32 -20.36
CA LEU A 112 7.50 1.64 -21.30
C LEU A 112 6.78 2.93 -20.91
N LEU A 113 6.62 3.20 -19.60
CA LEU A 113 6.03 4.45 -19.12
C LEU A 113 6.84 5.69 -19.49
N LEU A 114 8.18 5.59 -19.63
CA LEU A 114 9.04 6.72 -20.02
C LEU A 114 8.65 7.35 -21.36
N ARG A 115 8.00 6.56 -22.24
CA ARG A 115 7.48 7.11 -23.52
C ARG A 115 6.37 8.14 -23.28
N TYR A 116 5.70 8.08 -22.14
CA TYR A 116 4.57 8.95 -21.81
C TYR A 116 4.94 10.00 -20.76
N CYS A 117 5.76 9.70 -19.77
CA CYS A 117 6.09 10.62 -18.69
C CYS A 117 7.46 11.32 -18.82
N GLY A 118 8.27 10.92 -19.81
CA GLY A 118 9.61 11.49 -19.99
C GLY A 118 10.68 10.86 -19.10
N VAL A 119 11.94 11.18 -19.40
CA VAL A 119 13.12 10.60 -18.73
C VAL A 119 13.31 11.11 -17.31
N GLU A 120 12.68 12.20 -16.93
CA GLU A 120 12.67 12.78 -15.59
C GLU A 120 12.02 11.86 -14.55
N MET A 121 11.25 10.85 -14.98
CA MET A 121 10.68 9.83 -14.09
C MET A 121 11.63 8.66 -13.80
N ILE A 122 12.79 8.58 -14.46
CA ILE A 122 13.80 7.53 -14.16
C ILE A 122 14.20 7.52 -12.68
N PRO A 123 14.54 8.65 -12.04
CA PRO A 123 14.84 8.67 -10.60
C PRO A 123 13.71 8.10 -9.74
N VAL A 124 12.45 8.40 -10.08
CA VAL A 124 11.30 7.88 -9.33
C VAL A 124 11.20 6.36 -9.45
N GLY A 125 11.33 5.81 -10.65
CA GLY A 125 11.33 4.36 -10.88
C GLY A 125 12.47 3.65 -10.13
N LEU A 126 13.68 4.23 -10.18
CA LEU A 126 14.82 3.71 -9.42
C LEU A 126 14.59 3.74 -7.91
N LEU A 127 13.99 4.82 -7.38
CA LEU A 127 13.64 4.93 -5.97
C LEU A 127 12.56 3.89 -5.58
N CYS A 128 11.57 3.62 -6.43
CA CYS A 128 10.58 2.57 -6.17
C CYS A 128 11.24 1.21 -5.95
N VAL A 129 12.14 0.81 -6.86
CA VAL A 129 12.86 -0.47 -6.72
C VAL A 129 13.78 -0.44 -5.50
N LEU A 130 14.58 0.62 -5.33
CA LEU A 130 15.51 0.75 -4.20
C LEU A 130 14.78 0.64 -2.86
N PHE A 131 13.70 1.38 -2.66
CA PHE A 131 12.96 1.37 -1.40
C PHE A 131 12.14 0.10 -1.17
N ALA A 132 11.73 -0.62 -2.21
CA ALA A 132 11.16 -1.95 -2.06
C ALA A 132 12.14 -2.91 -1.36
N PHE A 133 13.43 -2.84 -1.70
CA PHE A 133 14.48 -3.60 -1.01
C PHE A 133 14.82 -3.00 0.36
N LEU A 134 15.11 -1.71 0.46
CA LEU A 134 15.54 -1.05 1.70
C LEU A 134 14.46 -1.11 2.81
N TYR A 135 13.21 -1.32 2.46
CA TYR A 135 12.14 -1.48 3.43
C TYR A 135 12.39 -2.65 4.38
N THR A 136 12.83 -3.81 3.85
CA THR A 136 13.04 -5.02 4.65
C THR A 136 14.49 -5.52 4.63
N ALA A 137 15.23 -5.27 3.54
CA ALA A 137 16.59 -5.76 3.32
C ALA A 137 17.67 -4.81 3.84
N GLY A 138 18.91 -5.30 3.85
CA GLY A 138 20.11 -4.52 4.20
C GLY A 138 20.38 -4.42 5.70
N PRO A 139 21.45 -3.68 6.07
CA PRO A 139 21.91 -3.52 7.45
C PRO A 139 21.02 -2.58 8.27
N TYR A 140 20.24 -1.71 7.61
CA TYR A 140 19.35 -0.73 8.24
C TYR A 140 17.95 -0.78 7.59
N PRO A 141 17.16 -1.84 7.84
CA PRO A 141 15.83 -1.95 7.23
C PRO A 141 14.89 -0.86 7.75
N LEU A 142 14.32 -0.08 6.85
CA LEU A 142 13.53 1.11 7.20
C LEU A 142 12.28 0.77 8.00
N ALA A 143 11.65 -0.38 7.73
CA ALA A 143 10.49 -0.89 8.48
C ALA A 143 10.82 -1.12 9.97
N TYR A 144 12.08 -1.43 10.31
CA TYR A 144 12.51 -1.68 11.69
C TYR A 144 12.78 -0.41 12.47
N HIS A 145 12.99 0.72 11.79
CA HIS A 145 13.41 1.99 12.38
C HIS A 145 12.30 3.04 12.49
N GLY A 146 11.05 2.67 12.14
CA GLY A 146 9.88 3.55 12.25
C GLY A 146 9.67 4.48 11.06
N TRP A 147 10.31 4.19 9.90
CA TRP A 147 10.09 4.91 8.66
C TRP A 147 8.91 4.38 7.83
N GLY A 148 8.28 3.29 8.29
CA GLY A 148 7.23 2.60 7.54
C GLY A 148 6.08 3.52 7.13
N ASP A 149 5.56 4.31 8.08
CA ASP A 149 4.41 5.19 7.86
C ASP A 149 4.73 6.28 6.81
N VAL A 150 5.91 6.91 6.88
CA VAL A 150 6.36 7.89 5.88
C VAL A 150 6.50 7.25 4.50
N LEU A 151 7.07 6.04 4.43
CA LEU A 151 7.25 5.32 3.17
C LEU A 151 5.91 4.89 2.56
N VAL A 152 4.94 4.49 3.39
CA VAL A 152 3.59 4.16 2.88
C VAL A 152 2.93 5.41 2.30
N ILE A 153 2.97 6.55 2.98
CA ILE A 153 2.41 7.79 2.45
C ILE A 153 3.09 8.17 1.13
N ALA A 154 4.42 8.03 1.03
CA ALA A 154 5.15 8.33 -0.20
C ALA A 154 4.81 7.34 -1.34
N PHE A 155 4.94 6.02 -1.09
CA PHE A 155 4.88 4.99 -2.13
C PHE A 155 3.49 4.38 -2.35
N PHE A 156 2.49 4.72 -1.54
CA PHE A 156 1.07 4.39 -1.77
C PHE A 156 0.17 5.63 -1.90
N GLY A 157 0.74 6.82 -1.75
CA GLY A 157 0.08 8.10 -1.99
C GLY A 157 0.75 8.85 -3.13
N PHE A 158 1.84 9.57 -2.80
CA PHE A 158 2.45 10.53 -3.72
C PHE A 158 2.95 9.90 -5.03
N VAL A 159 3.69 8.80 -4.95
CA VAL A 159 4.23 8.16 -6.14
C VAL A 159 3.12 7.61 -7.04
N PRO A 160 2.26 6.69 -6.61
CA PRO A 160 1.33 6.06 -7.54
C PRO A 160 0.17 6.98 -7.96
N VAL A 161 -0.35 7.86 -7.10
CA VAL A 161 -1.38 8.84 -7.51
C VAL A 161 -0.77 9.91 -8.40
N GLY A 162 0.29 10.58 -7.91
CA GLY A 162 0.88 11.73 -8.57
C GLY A 162 1.56 11.36 -9.89
N CYS A 163 2.36 10.27 -9.92
CA CYS A 163 3.01 9.86 -11.15
C CYS A 163 2.03 9.28 -12.18
N THR A 164 0.91 8.65 -11.75
CA THR A 164 -0.14 8.24 -12.69
C THR A 164 -0.77 9.45 -13.37
N TYR A 165 -1.12 10.47 -12.60
CA TYR A 165 -1.63 11.73 -13.15
C TYR A 165 -0.60 12.40 -14.06
N TYR A 166 0.64 12.60 -13.56
CA TYR A 166 1.72 13.25 -14.30
C TYR A 166 2.03 12.56 -15.63
N THR A 167 1.97 11.23 -15.68
CA THR A 167 2.21 10.46 -16.91
C THR A 167 1.23 10.80 -18.03
N MET A 168 0.04 11.31 -17.71
CA MET A 168 -1.01 11.65 -18.66
C MET A 168 -1.13 13.17 -18.88
N ALA A 169 -0.99 13.97 -17.82
CA ALA A 169 -1.23 15.42 -17.85
C ALA A 169 0.06 16.25 -17.99
N HIS A 170 1.23 15.71 -17.68
CA HIS A 170 2.53 16.43 -17.61
C HIS A 170 2.49 17.68 -16.72
N ASP A 171 1.64 17.64 -15.69
CA ASP A 171 1.44 18.74 -14.75
C ASP A 171 1.33 18.21 -13.31
N TRP A 172 1.37 19.13 -12.35
CA TRP A 172 1.20 18.82 -10.94
C TRP A 172 0.41 19.90 -10.23
N THR A 173 -0.84 19.63 -9.94
CA THR A 173 -1.76 20.61 -9.32
C THR A 173 -1.91 20.37 -7.81
N TRP A 174 -2.51 21.34 -7.11
CA TRP A 174 -2.90 21.16 -5.72
C TRP A 174 -3.94 20.05 -5.54
N ASN A 175 -4.84 19.85 -6.51
CA ASN A 175 -5.80 18.73 -6.50
C ASN A 175 -5.07 17.39 -6.46
N VAL A 176 -4.00 17.24 -7.24
CA VAL A 176 -3.15 16.04 -7.23
C VAL A 176 -2.47 15.86 -5.89
N THR A 177 -1.89 16.92 -5.32
CA THR A 177 -1.23 16.89 -4.00
C THR A 177 -2.17 16.42 -2.91
N ILE A 178 -3.41 16.92 -2.88
CA ILE A 178 -4.43 16.52 -1.92
C ILE A 178 -4.84 15.05 -2.13
N GLY A 179 -5.04 14.62 -3.37
CA GLY A 179 -5.33 13.22 -3.70
C GLY A 179 -4.22 12.27 -3.26
N CYS A 180 -2.96 12.64 -3.49
CA CYS A 180 -1.79 11.90 -3.03
C CYS A 180 -1.77 11.76 -1.50
N ALA A 181 -1.93 12.87 -0.78
CA ALA A 181 -1.90 12.88 0.68
C ALA A 181 -3.07 12.08 1.28
N ALA A 182 -4.29 12.29 0.79
CA ALA A 182 -5.47 11.57 1.26
C ALA A 182 -5.35 10.06 1.02
N CYS A 183 -4.90 9.64 -0.18
CA CYS A 183 -4.67 8.24 -0.50
C CYS A 183 -3.56 7.62 0.36
N GLY A 184 -2.46 8.33 0.56
CA GLY A 184 -1.36 7.89 1.42
C GLY A 184 -1.79 7.66 2.86
N LEU A 185 -2.57 8.59 3.45
CA LEU A 185 -3.09 8.47 4.81
C LEU A 185 -4.03 7.26 4.97
N VAL A 186 -4.95 7.06 4.01
CA VAL A 186 -5.85 5.90 4.06
C VAL A 186 -5.09 4.59 3.87
N SER A 187 -4.06 4.57 3.02
CA SER A 187 -3.21 3.40 2.84
C SER A 187 -2.38 3.08 4.10
N ASP A 188 -1.92 4.09 4.82
CA ASP A 188 -1.17 3.94 6.05
C ASP A 188 -1.98 3.32 7.19
N MET A 189 -3.31 3.42 7.17
CA MET A 189 -4.17 2.71 8.12
C MET A 189 -3.93 1.19 8.10
N LEU A 190 -3.59 0.61 6.95
CA LEU A 190 -3.30 -0.82 6.83
C LEU A 190 -1.98 -1.17 7.56
N LEU A 191 -0.95 -0.34 7.39
CA LEU A 191 0.33 -0.48 8.10
C LEU A 191 0.13 -0.26 9.60
N MET A 192 -0.58 0.81 9.99
CA MET A 192 -0.87 1.11 11.40
C MET A 192 -1.56 -0.06 12.09
N LEU A 193 -2.54 -0.70 11.44
CA LEU A 193 -3.23 -1.86 12.00
C LEU A 193 -2.33 -3.11 12.05
N ASN A 194 -1.45 -3.32 11.07
CA ASN A 194 -0.43 -4.36 11.12
C ASN A 194 0.50 -4.15 12.31
N ASN A 195 1.04 -2.95 12.48
CA ASN A 195 1.93 -2.59 13.59
C ASN A 195 1.20 -2.71 14.95
N TYR A 196 -0.09 -2.36 14.99
CA TYR A 196 -0.91 -2.52 16.19
C TYR A 196 -1.14 -3.99 16.56
N ARG A 197 -1.42 -4.87 15.58
CA ARG A 197 -1.58 -6.31 15.78
C ARG A 197 -0.29 -6.95 16.27
N ASP A 198 0.83 -6.60 15.63
CA ASP A 198 2.12 -7.28 15.80
C ASP A 198 2.99 -6.62 16.89
N ARG A 199 2.49 -5.61 17.62
CA ARG A 199 3.27 -4.76 18.54
C ARG A 199 4.13 -5.51 19.56
N GLU A 200 3.66 -6.65 20.07
CA GLU A 200 4.42 -7.45 21.03
C GLU A 200 5.57 -8.19 20.34
N GLN A 201 5.32 -8.80 19.18
CA GLN A 201 6.34 -9.45 18.37
C GLN A 201 7.35 -8.44 17.82
N ASP A 202 6.89 -7.29 17.38
CA ASP A 202 7.74 -6.20 16.90
C ASP A 202 8.68 -5.69 17.99
N LYS A 203 8.19 -5.57 19.23
CA LYS A 203 9.02 -5.21 20.37
C LYS A 203 10.11 -6.26 20.66
N ILE A 204 9.78 -7.54 20.58
CA ILE A 204 10.75 -8.65 20.78
C ILE A 204 11.79 -8.68 19.67
N SER A 205 11.38 -8.44 18.42
CA SER A 205 12.27 -8.42 17.24
C SER A 205 13.06 -7.12 17.08
N GLY A 206 12.91 -6.16 18.01
CA GLY A 206 13.62 -4.89 18.01
C GLY A 206 13.10 -3.86 17.01
N LYS A 207 11.93 -4.08 16.40
CA LYS A 207 11.28 -3.07 15.54
C LYS A 207 10.80 -1.89 16.38
N ARG A 208 11.00 -0.68 15.85
CA ARG A 208 10.65 0.58 16.51
C ARG A 208 9.52 1.29 15.76
N THR A 209 8.41 0.59 15.53
CA THR A 209 7.21 1.16 14.91
C THR A 209 6.59 2.25 15.80
N LEU A 210 5.71 3.09 15.26
CA LEU A 210 5.00 4.10 16.04
C LEU A 210 4.25 3.48 17.23
N VAL A 211 3.62 2.32 17.02
CA VAL A 211 2.86 1.62 18.08
C VAL A 211 3.79 1.08 19.17
N VAL A 212 4.99 0.59 18.81
CA VAL A 212 5.99 0.13 19.81
C VAL A 212 6.54 1.30 20.61
N ARG A 213 6.74 2.47 19.98
CA ARG A 213 7.31 3.66 20.65
C ARG A 213 6.30 4.38 21.55
N PHE A 214 5.08 4.57 21.09
CA PHE A 214 4.08 5.41 21.76
C PHE A 214 2.95 4.60 22.43
N GLY A 215 2.98 3.28 22.27
CA GLY A 215 2.06 2.37 22.92
C GLY A 215 0.74 2.15 22.17
N GLU A 216 -0.03 1.24 22.72
CA GLU A 216 -1.27 0.74 22.12
C GLU A 216 -2.33 1.83 21.90
N LYS A 217 -2.51 2.73 22.90
CA LYS A 217 -3.49 3.82 22.81
C LYS A 217 -3.17 4.74 21.63
N ALA A 218 -1.89 5.09 21.45
CA ALA A 218 -1.44 5.91 20.34
C ALA A 218 -1.74 5.24 18.99
N GLY A 219 -1.50 3.93 18.84
CA GLY A 219 -1.84 3.19 17.63
C GLY A 219 -3.34 3.21 17.31
N ARG A 220 -4.22 3.08 18.33
CA ARG A 220 -5.67 3.17 18.15
C ARG A 220 -6.12 4.54 17.64
N TYR A 221 -5.61 5.60 18.26
CA TYR A 221 -5.96 6.96 17.85
C TYR A 221 -5.31 7.35 16.53
N ALA A 222 -4.07 6.92 16.26
CA ALA A 222 -3.42 7.15 14.97
C ALA A 222 -4.25 6.53 13.82
N TYR A 223 -4.68 5.27 13.95
CA TYR A 223 -5.57 4.63 12.98
C TYR A 223 -6.85 5.45 12.74
N LEU A 224 -7.49 5.94 13.81
CA LEU A 224 -8.72 6.75 13.70
C LEU A 224 -8.44 8.09 13.01
N VAL A 225 -7.39 8.78 13.43
CA VAL A 225 -7.03 10.12 12.93
C VAL A 225 -6.64 10.07 11.46
N LEU A 226 -5.91 9.03 11.00
CA LEU A 226 -5.52 8.87 9.60
C LEU A 226 -6.73 8.92 8.66
N GLY A 227 -7.80 8.18 8.96
CA GLY A 227 -9.00 8.17 8.13
C GLY A 227 -9.78 9.49 8.19
N ILE A 228 -9.85 10.13 9.36
CA ILE A 228 -10.51 11.44 9.51
C ILE A 228 -9.74 12.52 8.74
N LEU A 229 -8.41 12.55 8.85
CA LEU A 229 -7.57 13.50 8.14
C LEU A 229 -7.65 13.31 6.63
N ALA A 230 -7.68 12.07 6.14
CA ALA A 230 -7.82 11.81 4.72
C ALA A 230 -9.12 12.40 4.16
N VAL A 231 -10.24 12.21 4.85
CA VAL A 231 -11.53 12.81 4.44
C VAL A 231 -11.50 14.32 4.64
N GLY A 232 -10.89 14.82 5.72
CA GLY A 232 -10.73 16.26 5.95
C GLY A 232 -9.94 16.94 4.83
N LEU A 233 -8.90 16.30 4.28
CA LEU A 233 -8.18 16.80 3.11
C LEU A 233 -9.07 16.87 1.86
N CYS A 234 -9.98 15.91 1.68
CA CYS A 234 -10.91 15.94 0.55
C CYS A 234 -11.85 17.16 0.57
N SER A 235 -12.06 17.83 1.73
CA SER A 235 -12.85 19.06 1.78
C SER A 235 -12.27 20.20 0.94
N PHE A 236 -10.96 20.17 0.66
CA PHE A 236 -10.29 21.09 -0.25
C PHE A 236 -10.90 21.10 -1.66
N TYR A 237 -11.40 19.98 -2.12
CA TYR A 237 -12.00 19.86 -3.46
C TYR A 237 -13.26 20.69 -3.65
N ALA A 238 -13.97 21.03 -2.55
CA ALA A 238 -15.13 21.91 -2.60
C ALA A 238 -14.78 23.34 -3.03
N PHE A 239 -13.52 23.78 -2.84
CA PHE A 239 -13.04 25.09 -3.25
C PHE A 239 -12.54 25.13 -4.71
N ASN A 240 -12.50 24.00 -5.38
CA ASN A 240 -11.98 23.84 -6.74
C ASN A 240 -13.02 23.21 -7.69
N ASP A 241 -14.29 23.49 -7.47
CA ASP A 241 -15.44 23.04 -8.27
C ASP A 241 -15.70 21.53 -8.29
N PHE A 242 -15.00 20.74 -7.43
CA PHE A 242 -15.21 19.31 -7.27
C PHE A 242 -16.00 18.99 -5.99
N LEU A 243 -17.22 19.53 -5.88
CA LEU A 243 -18.06 19.35 -4.68
C LEU A 243 -18.27 17.88 -4.32
N MET A 244 -18.53 17.00 -5.32
CA MET A 244 -18.74 15.57 -5.07
C MET A 244 -17.50 14.87 -4.56
N ALA A 245 -16.30 15.27 -4.97
CA ALA A 245 -15.03 14.75 -4.43
C ALA A 245 -14.82 15.13 -2.96
N SER A 246 -15.45 16.18 -2.46
CA SER A 246 -15.44 16.53 -1.04
C SER A 246 -16.50 15.77 -0.23
N LEU A 247 -17.67 15.49 -0.80
CA LEU A 247 -18.81 14.92 -0.09
C LEU A 247 -18.81 13.39 -0.07
N LEU A 248 -18.55 12.73 -1.21
CA LEU A 248 -18.61 11.27 -1.29
C LEU A 248 -17.65 10.55 -0.35
N PRO A 249 -16.37 10.99 -0.16
CA PRO A 249 -15.48 10.36 0.80
C PRO A 249 -15.98 10.39 2.25
N VAL A 250 -16.91 11.27 2.61
CA VAL A 250 -17.50 11.31 3.96
C VAL A 250 -18.21 10.00 4.29
N LEU A 251 -18.80 9.32 3.30
CA LEU A 251 -19.45 8.02 3.49
C LEU A 251 -18.47 6.93 3.96
N PHE A 252 -17.20 7.05 3.60
CA PHE A 252 -16.16 6.15 4.09
C PHE A 252 -16.04 6.18 5.61
N LEU A 253 -16.30 7.33 6.27
CA LEU A 253 -16.20 7.45 7.73
C LEU A 253 -17.12 6.47 8.46
N LEU A 254 -18.30 6.14 7.92
CA LEU A 254 -19.20 5.15 8.51
C LEU A 254 -18.53 3.78 8.63
N LEU A 255 -17.83 3.34 7.56
CA LEU A 255 -17.09 2.09 7.54
C LEU A 255 -15.83 2.19 8.41
N HIS A 256 -15.17 3.33 8.40
CA HIS A 256 -13.96 3.58 9.18
C HIS A 256 -14.23 3.50 10.68
N PHE A 257 -15.24 4.21 11.19
CA PHE A 257 -15.62 4.17 12.61
C PHE A 257 -16.04 2.78 13.07
N THR A 258 -16.82 2.06 12.27
CA THR A 258 -17.22 0.68 12.62
C THR A 258 -16.00 -0.26 12.70
N THR A 259 -15.06 -0.14 11.76
CA THR A 259 -13.83 -0.93 11.71
C THR A 259 -12.90 -0.58 12.88
N TRP A 260 -12.76 0.72 13.20
CA TRP A 260 -12.02 1.18 14.37
C TRP A 260 -12.59 0.66 15.68
N ARG A 261 -13.93 0.71 15.88
CA ARG A 261 -14.57 0.15 17.06
C ARG A 261 -14.31 -1.34 17.23
N GLU A 262 -14.31 -2.09 16.12
CA GLU A 262 -13.99 -3.50 16.12
C GLU A 262 -12.51 -3.77 16.46
N MET A 263 -11.58 -2.99 15.91
CA MET A 263 -10.16 -3.01 16.29
C MET A 263 -9.96 -2.82 17.79
N VAL A 264 -10.64 -1.82 18.37
CA VAL A 264 -10.57 -1.53 19.81
C VAL A 264 -11.16 -2.67 20.65
N ARG A 265 -12.27 -3.26 20.21
CA ARG A 265 -12.94 -4.37 20.89
C ARG A 265 -12.11 -5.65 20.89
N ILE A 266 -11.52 -6.01 19.74
CA ILE A 266 -10.70 -7.23 19.60
C ILE A 266 -9.37 -7.07 20.32
N HIS A 267 -8.77 -5.88 20.30
CA HIS A 267 -7.62 -5.48 21.06
C HIS A 267 -6.31 -6.20 20.72
N LYS A 268 -6.26 -7.54 20.55
CA LYS A 268 -5.05 -8.33 20.30
C LYS A 268 -5.33 -9.66 19.59
N GLY A 269 -4.28 -10.24 19.00
CA GLY A 269 -4.29 -11.60 18.48
C GLY A 269 -4.73 -11.71 17.02
N LYS A 270 -4.81 -12.96 16.52
CA LYS A 270 -5.08 -13.30 15.12
C LYS A 270 -6.42 -12.78 14.61
N GLN A 271 -7.39 -12.53 15.48
CA GLN A 271 -8.70 -11.98 15.09
C GLN A 271 -8.60 -10.58 14.46
N LEU A 272 -7.53 -9.81 14.73
CA LEU A 272 -7.26 -8.54 14.05
C LEU A 272 -7.05 -8.68 12.53
N ASN A 273 -6.77 -9.89 12.02
CA ASN A 273 -6.71 -10.13 10.58
C ASN A 273 -8.07 -9.93 9.87
N ILE A 274 -9.19 -10.11 10.60
CA ILE A 274 -10.53 -9.79 10.08
C ILE A 274 -10.66 -8.27 9.88
N VAL A 275 -10.20 -7.51 10.88
CA VAL A 275 -10.20 -6.04 10.82
C VAL A 275 -9.27 -5.55 9.70
N LEU A 276 -8.13 -6.22 9.49
CA LEU A 276 -7.20 -5.91 8.41
C LEU A 276 -7.86 -6.08 7.03
N GLY A 277 -8.63 -7.16 6.83
CA GLY A 277 -9.42 -7.37 5.62
C GLY A 277 -10.48 -6.28 5.40
N LYS A 278 -11.15 -5.84 6.48
CA LYS A 278 -12.11 -4.73 6.43
C LYS A 278 -11.42 -3.40 6.12
N THR A 279 -10.24 -3.15 6.69
CA THR A 279 -9.44 -1.96 6.38
C THR A 279 -9.02 -1.93 4.90
N ALA A 280 -8.54 -3.04 4.35
CA ALA A 280 -8.21 -3.14 2.93
C ALA A 280 -9.41 -2.84 2.03
N ARG A 281 -10.60 -3.40 2.34
CA ARG A 281 -11.85 -3.07 1.65
C ARG A 281 -12.18 -1.58 1.76
N ASN A 282 -12.04 -0.99 2.94
CA ASN A 282 -12.38 0.41 3.18
C ASN A 282 -11.46 1.36 2.38
N ILE A 283 -10.18 1.00 2.18
CA ILE A 283 -9.25 1.73 1.30
C ILE A 283 -9.79 1.75 -0.14
N VAL A 284 -10.23 0.61 -0.65
CA VAL A 284 -10.82 0.53 -2.00
C VAL A 284 -12.08 1.37 -2.09
N VAL A 285 -12.97 1.29 -1.08
CA VAL A 285 -14.21 2.09 -1.05
C VAL A 285 -13.89 3.59 -1.02
N PHE A 286 -12.91 4.02 -0.22
CA PHE A 286 -12.46 5.42 -0.22
C PHE A 286 -11.98 5.86 -1.60
N GLY A 287 -11.12 5.05 -2.25
CA GLY A 287 -10.60 5.36 -3.58
C GLY A 287 -11.71 5.44 -4.64
N LEU A 288 -12.69 4.53 -4.60
CA LEU A 288 -13.83 4.56 -5.50
C LEU A 288 -14.71 5.81 -5.29
N LEU A 289 -15.01 6.16 -4.02
CA LEU A 289 -15.81 7.33 -3.68
C LEU A 289 -15.11 8.64 -4.11
N LEU A 290 -13.80 8.75 -3.84
CA LEU A 290 -13.03 9.91 -4.26
C LEU A 290 -12.94 10.00 -5.78
N SER A 291 -12.63 8.90 -6.46
CA SER A 291 -12.53 8.85 -7.92
C SER A 291 -13.86 9.20 -8.60
N LEU A 292 -14.97 8.65 -8.08
CA LEU A 292 -16.29 8.98 -8.59
C LEU A 292 -16.61 10.47 -8.38
N GLY A 293 -16.27 11.00 -7.21
CA GLY A 293 -16.50 12.42 -6.90
C GLY A 293 -15.69 13.38 -7.78
N LEU A 294 -14.50 12.98 -8.21
CA LEU A 294 -13.66 13.76 -9.13
C LEU A 294 -14.19 13.78 -10.57
N ILE A 295 -14.94 12.74 -10.96
CA ILE A 295 -15.47 12.60 -12.33
C ILE A 295 -16.84 13.26 -12.46
N LEU A 296 -17.62 13.36 -11.36
CA LEU A 296 -18.97 13.97 -11.32
C LEU A 296 -18.90 15.49 -11.15
#